data_7dc5863b448a06c3374b271938b56dbd
#
_entry.id   7dc5863b448a06c3374b271938b56dbd
#
_cell.length_a   1.000
_cell.length_b   1.000
_cell.length_c   1.000
_cell.angle_alpha   90.00
_cell.angle_beta   90.00
_cell.angle_gamma   90.00
#
_symmetry.space_group_name_H-M   'P 1'
#
loop_
_entity.id
_entity.type
_entity.pdbx_description
1 polymer ?
#
loop_
_entity_poly.entity_id
_entity_poly.type
_entity_poly.pdbx_seq_one_letter_code
_entity_poly.pdbx_strand_id
1 'polypeptide(L)'
;FRRVLFRSDCSSAGIIRVISLKDVEKIQFENMSNEELSQNLQARYILQGTLWKMGNVFQLSLELYDDEKNTLVWSDRWQEEWDNLSLIKSKISDGLLKLLNLGKHSKIDQDTDYPLAYEFYLKALSTYEKRQSPEHIETAKKLLSKAIKIDNDFLVAESFKGWIHLANGDYQNAFRSEE
;
A
#
# COMPACT_ATOMS: atom_id res chain seq x y z
N PHE A 1 -0.47 4.98 -8.97
CA PHE A 1 -0.84 4.08 -7.86
C PHE A 1 0.27 3.06 -7.61
N ARG A 2 1.42 3.54 -7.16
CA ARG A 2 2.60 2.69 -6.94
C ARG A 2 2.93 2.68 -5.45
N ARG A 3 3.00 1.51 -4.76
CA ARG A 3 3.85 1.27 -3.59
C ARG A 3 3.27 1.34 -2.16
N VAL A 4 2.04 1.78 -1.93
CA VAL A 4 1.51 1.94 -0.55
C VAL A 4 1.05 0.62 0.07
N LEU A 5 0.55 -0.30 -0.76
CA LEU A 5 -0.13 -1.53 -0.35
C LEU A 5 0.71 -2.54 0.45
N PHE A 6 2.04 -2.54 0.26
CA PHE A 6 2.92 -3.58 0.81
C PHE A 6 3.82 -3.14 1.95
N ARG A 7 3.90 -1.82 2.19
CA ARG A 7 4.83 -1.31 3.18
C ARG A 7 4.51 -1.77 4.60
N SER A 8 3.24 -1.73 4.98
CA SER A 8 2.81 -2.18 6.31
C SER A 8 3.03 -3.67 6.49
N ASP A 9 2.68 -4.47 5.50
CA ASP A 9 2.75 -5.92 5.57
C ASP A 9 4.21 -6.40 5.65
N CYS A 10 5.10 -5.86 4.82
CA CYS A 10 6.53 -6.18 4.86
C CYS A 10 7.23 -5.65 6.12
N SER A 11 6.86 -4.44 6.58
CA SER A 11 7.45 -3.86 7.81
C SER A 11 6.93 -4.54 9.07
N SER A 12 5.69 -5.01 9.09
CA SER A 12 5.09 -5.72 10.22
C SER A 12 5.76 -7.07 10.48
N ALA A 13 6.37 -7.67 9.44
CA ALA A 13 7.18 -8.87 9.58
C ALA A 13 8.45 -8.65 10.42
N GLY A 14 8.85 -7.39 10.67
CA GLY A 14 9.99 -7.03 11.51
C GLY A 14 11.37 -7.41 10.94
N ILE A 15 11.40 -8.05 9.77
CA ILE A 15 12.59 -8.66 9.16
C ILE A 15 13.07 -7.82 7.97
N ILE A 16 12.18 -7.03 7.36
CA ILE A 16 12.50 -6.21 6.20
C ILE A 16 12.31 -4.73 6.51
N ARG A 17 13.35 -3.95 6.26
CA ARG A 17 13.26 -2.50 6.24
C ARG A 17 12.75 -2.03 4.87
N VAL A 18 11.57 -1.42 4.86
CA VAL A 18 10.98 -0.85 3.63
C VAL A 18 11.28 0.64 3.55
N ILE A 19 11.86 1.08 2.44
CA ILE A 19 12.17 2.49 2.19
C ILE A 19 10.88 3.28 1.96
N SER A 20 10.82 4.49 2.50
CA SER A 20 9.63 5.31 2.41
C SER A 20 9.37 5.74 0.95
N LEU A 21 8.08 5.85 0.58
CA LEU A 21 7.69 6.37 -0.74
C LEU A 21 8.29 7.77 -0.98
N LYS A 22 8.30 8.61 0.06
CA LYS A 22 8.87 9.97 0.00
C LYS A 22 10.35 9.97 -0.36
N ASP A 23 11.12 8.99 0.12
CA ASP A 23 12.55 8.91 -0.19
C ASP A 23 12.77 8.38 -1.60
N VAL A 24 11.91 7.50 -2.08
CA VAL A 24 11.94 7.04 -3.47
C VAL A 24 11.52 8.14 -4.44
N GLU A 25 10.51 8.95 -4.11
CA GLU A 25 10.03 10.06 -4.95
C GLU A 25 11.03 11.22 -5.07
N LYS A 26 11.98 11.35 -4.13
CA LYS A 26 13.07 12.33 -4.23
C LYS A 26 14.07 11.98 -5.34
N ILE A 27 14.10 10.75 -5.76
CA ILE A 27 15.02 10.26 -6.79
C ILE A 27 14.27 10.27 -8.12
N GLN A 28 14.86 10.85 -9.15
CA GLN A 28 14.34 10.82 -10.52
C GLN A 28 14.57 9.42 -11.13
N PHE A 29 13.83 8.43 -10.63
CA PHE A 29 14.04 7.01 -10.92
C PHE A 29 13.63 6.57 -12.34
N GLU A 30 12.96 7.43 -13.10
CA GLU A 30 12.38 7.06 -14.40
C GLU A 30 13.45 6.68 -15.44
N ASN A 31 14.65 7.22 -15.30
CA ASN A 31 15.78 6.98 -16.22
C ASN A 31 16.92 6.18 -15.57
N MET A 32 16.72 5.62 -14.38
CA MET A 32 17.73 4.85 -13.66
C MET A 32 17.58 3.36 -13.90
N SER A 33 18.69 2.65 -14.01
CA SER A 33 18.73 1.19 -13.97
C SER A 33 18.36 0.68 -12.57
N ASN A 34 18.01 -0.61 -12.45
CA ASN A 34 17.73 -1.22 -11.16
C ASN A 34 18.94 -1.18 -10.22
N GLU A 35 20.14 -1.35 -10.77
CA GLU A 35 21.40 -1.24 -10.03
C GLU A 35 21.62 0.17 -9.46
N GLU A 36 21.45 1.21 -10.29
CA GLU A 36 21.53 2.60 -9.83
C GLU A 36 20.49 2.93 -8.76
N LEU A 37 19.26 2.42 -8.91
CA LEU A 37 18.21 2.57 -7.91
C LEU A 37 18.57 1.89 -6.60
N SER A 38 19.10 0.68 -6.66
CA SER A 38 19.53 -0.09 -5.51
C SER A 38 20.62 0.64 -4.72
N GLN A 39 21.63 1.13 -5.40
CA GLN A 39 22.75 1.88 -4.79
C GLN A 39 22.27 3.20 -4.16
N ASN A 40 21.46 3.98 -4.89
CA ASN A 40 20.95 5.26 -4.39
C ASN A 40 20.01 5.11 -3.19
N LEU A 41 19.22 4.04 -3.15
CA LEU A 41 18.26 3.74 -2.09
C LEU A 41 18.86 2.88 -0.98
N GLN A 42 20.07 2.34 -1.16
CA GLN A 42 20.66 1.34 -0.29
C GLN A 42 19.69 0.18 -0.01
N ALA A 43 19.07 -0.31 -1.09
CA ALA A 43 18.05 -1.34 -1.05
C ALA A 43 18.51 -2.56 -1.84
N ARG A 44 18.56 -3.72 -1.21
CA ARG A 44 18.85 -4.97 -1.90
C ARG A 44 17.78 -5.36 -2.92
N TYR A 45 16.52 -5.16 -2.56
CA TYR A 45 15.39 -5.56 -3.41
C TYR A 45 14.67 -4.34 -3.97
N ILE A 46 14.46 -4.35 -5.29
CA ILE A 46 13.65 -3.36 -5.99
C ILE A 46 12.39 -4.05 -6.52
N LEU A 47 11.23 -3.66 -5.97
CA LEU A 47 9.92 -4.07 -6.49
C LEU A 47 9.35 -2.97 -7.36
N GLN A 48 9.12 -3.28 -8.62
CA GLN A 48 8.48 -2.35 -9.54
C GLN A 48 7.27 -3.00 -10.23
N GLY A 49 6.37 -2.17 -10.71
CA GLY A 49 5.17 -2.68 -11.35
C GLY A 49 4.41 -1.68 -12.15
N THR A 50 3.54 -2.20 -13.01
CA THR A 50 2.66 -1.43 -13.87
C THR A 50 1.22 -1.86 -13.64
N LEU A 51 0.36 -0.88 -13.40
CA LEU A 51 -1.08 -1.07 -13.27
C LEU A 51 -1.80 -0.40 -14.44
N TRP A 52 -2.56 -1.18 -15.17
CA TRP A 52 -3.47 -0.72 -16.22
C TRP A 52 -4.91 -0.97 -15.79
N LYS A 53 -5.78 0.02 -15.98
CA LYS A 53 -7.23 -0.13 -15.75
C LYS A 53 -7.96 0.25 -17.02
N MET A 54 -8.88 -0.63 -17.46
CA MET A 54 -9.73 -0.41 -18.61
C MET A 54 -11.16 -0.83 -18.27
N GLY A 55 -12.04 0.14 -18.08
CA GLY A 55 -13.39 -0.12 -17.58
C GLY A 55 -13.38 -0.75 -16.18
N ASN A 56 -14.00 -1.91 -16.03
CA ASN A 56 -14.05 -2.68 -14.78
C ASN A 56 -12.92 -3.71 -14.65
N VAL A 57 -12.04 -3.83 -15.63
CA VAL A 57 -10.89 -4.76 -15.60
C VAL A 57 -9.61 -4.00 -15.35
N PHE A 58 -8.72 -4.58 -14.56
CA PHE A 58 -7.36 -4.08 -14.41
C PHE A 58 -6.34 -5.19 -14.65
N GLN A 59 -5.16 -4.81 -15.09
CA GLN A 59 -4.00 -5.67 -15.22
C GLN A 59 -2.88 -5.09 -14.35
N LEU A 60 -2.34 -5.92 -13.47
CA LEU A 60 -1.18 -5.60 -12.64
C LEU A 60 -0.04 -6.53 -13.03
N SER A 61 1.11 -5.95 -13.36
CA SER A 61 2.36 -6.68 -13.55
C SER A 61 3.34 -6.23 -12.49
N LEU A 62 4.00 -7.16 -11.81
CA LEU A 62 5.04 -6.88 -10.81
C LEU A 62 6.31 -7.64 -11.12
N GLU A 63 7.44 -7.03 -10.78
CA GLU A 63 8.79 -7.57 -10.95
C GLU A 63 9.62 -7.26 -9.71
N LEU A 64 10.30 -8.26 -9.17
CA LEU A 64 11.24 -8.11 -8.06
C LEU A 64 12.66 -8.40 -8.54
N TYR A 65 13.49 -7.40 -8.42
CA TYR A 65 14.91 -7.45 -8.72
C TYR A 65 15.73 -7.61 -7.43
N ASP A 66 16.74 -8.49 -7.42
CA ASP A 66 17.72 -8.66 -6.33
C ASP A 66 19.07 -8.13 -6.81
N ASP A 67 19.52 -7.03 -6.24
CA ASP A 67 20.77 -6.35 -6.60
C ASP A 67 22.00 -7.22 -6.29
N GLU A 68 22.00 -7.94 -5.17
CA GLU A 68 23.10 -8.81 -4.79
C GLU A 68 23.36 -9.93 -5.83
N LYS A 69 22.29 -10.40 -6.47
CA LYS A 69 22.34 -11.41 -7.53
C LYS A 69 22.38 -10.81 -8.92
N ASN A 70 22.17 -9.50 -9.04
CA ASN A 70 22.03 -8.77 -10.29
C ASN A 70 21.02 -9.44 -11.25
N THR A 71 19.85 -9.83 -10.76
CA THR A 71 18.87 -10.58 -11.54
C THR A 71 17.44 -10.33 -11.08
N LEU A 72 16.51 -10.53 -12.01
CA LEU A 72 15.09 -10.62 -11.71
C LEU A 72 14.83 -11.95 -11.00
N VAL A 73 14.39 -11.89 -9.74
CA VAL A 73 14.14 -13.08 -8.92
C VAL A 73 12.69 -13.51 -8.92
N TRP A 74 11.78 -12.62 -9.30
CA TRP A 74 10.36 -12.93 -9.39
C TRP A 74 9.65 -11.94 -10.28
N SER A 75 8.69 -12.44 -11.06
CA SER A 75 7.71 -11.63 -11.77
C SER A 75 6.37 -12.34 -11.78
N ASP A 76 5.30 -11.57 -11.75
CA ASP A 76 3.95 -12.10 -11.89
C ASP A 76 3.02 -11.06 -12.54
N ARG A 77 1.92 -11.55 -13.11
CA ARG A 77 0.94 -10.74 -13.79
C ARG A 77 -0.46 -11.24 -13.48
N TRP A 78 -1.33 -10.32 -13.05
CA TRP A 78 -2.74 -10.59 -12.80
C TRP A 78 -3.60 -9.71 -13.68
N GLN A 79 -4.66 -10.30 -14.19
CA GLN A 79 -5.75 -9.60 -14.84
C GLN A 79 -7.03 -10.01 -14.13
N GLU A 80 -7.71 -9.05 -13.53
CA GLU A 80 -8.86 -9.29 -12.67
C GLU A 80 -9.89 -8.18 -12.85
N GLU A 81 -11.11 -8.45 -12.43
CA GLU A 81 -12.12 -7.41 -12.29
C GLU A 81 -11.78 -6.48 -11.13
N TRP A 82 -12.22 -5.23 -11.23
CA TRP A 82 -11.95 -4.23 -10.19
C TRP A 82 -12.48 -4.64 -8.82
N ASP A 83 -13.56 -5.41 -8.80
CA ASP A 83 -14.20 -5.92 -7.59
C ASP A 83 -13.33 -6.93 -6.83
N ASN A 84 -12.32 -7.50 -7.49
CA ASN A 84 -11.35 -8.44 -6.91
C ASN A 84 -10.05 -7.76 -6.43
N LEU A 85 -10.03 -6.42 -6.32
CA LEU A 85 -8.82 -5.68 -5.97
C LEU A 85 -8.25 -6.08 -4.60
N SER A 86 -9.10 -6.36 -3.61
CA SER A 86 -8.68 -6.79 -2.27
C SER A 86 -7.96 -8.16 -2.29
N LEU A 87 -8.42 -9.09 -3.15
CA LEU A 87 -7.81 -10.41 -3.30
C LEU A 87 -6.38 -10.34 -3.89
N ILE A 88 -6.12 -9.36 -4.74
CA ILE A 88 -4.78 -9.18 -5.34
C ILE A 88 -3.76 -8.81 -4.28
N LYS A 89 -4.13 -7.98 -3.30
CA LYS A 89 -3.23 -7.64 -2.17
C LYS A 89 -2.72 -8.91 -1.49
N SER A 90 -3.61 -9.83 -1.14
CA SER A 90 -3.26 -11.10 -0.50
C SER A 90 -2.32 -11.95 -1.38
N LYS A 91 -2.67 -12.13 -2.67
CA LYS A 91 -1.86 -12.91 -3.62
C LYS A 91 -0.43 -12.35 -3.74
N ILE A 92 -0.27 -11.02 -3.79
CA ILE A 92 1.04 -10.38 -3.90
C ILE A 92 1.83 -10.53 -2.59
N SER A 93 1.20 -10.29 -1.44
CA SER A 93 1.85 -10.45 -0.14
C SER A 93 2.35 -11.88 0.06
N ASP A 94 1.52 -12.89 -0.22
CA ASP A 94 1.89 -14.29 -0.12
C ASP A 94 3.05 -14.65 -1.06
N GLY A 95 3.04 -14.14 -2.28
CA GLY A 95 4.10 -14.36 -3.27
C GLY A 95 5.44 -13.78 -2.79
N LEU A 96 5.45 -12.53 -2.33
CA LEU A 96 6.64 -11.84 -1.86
C LEU A 96 7.18 -12.45 -0.55
N LEU A 97 6.33 -12.72 0.44
CA LEU A 97 6.74 -13.30 1.71
C LEU A 97 7.33 -14.69 1.53
N LYS A 98 6.74 -15.51 0.65
CA LYS A 98 7.26 -16.84 0.31
C LYS A 98 8.64 -16.75 -0.35
N LEU A 99 8.81 -15.82 -1.29
CA LEU A 99 10.07 -15.65 -2.01
C LEU A 99 11.20 -15.18 -1.08
N LEU A 100 10.90 -14.27 -0.18
CA LEU A 100 11.85 -13.70 0.77
C LEU A 100 12.11 -14.64 1.97
N ASN A 101 11.59 -15.89 1.94
CA ASN A 101 11.67 -16.86 3.04
C ASN A 101 11.15 -16.32 4.38
N LEU A 102 10.26 -15.36 4.33
CA LEU A 102 9.59 -14.82 5.49
C LEU A 102 8.38 -15.72 5.76
N GLY A 103 8.35 -16.38 6.89
CA GLY A 103 7.26 -17.29 7.26
C GLY A 103 5.88 -16.67 7.06
N LYS A 104 4.87 -17.51 6.80
CA LYS A 104 3.48 -17.05 6.67
C LYS A 104 3.12 -16.19 7.87
N HIS A 105 3.02 -14.89 7.66
CA HIS A 105 2.26 -14.06 8.56
C HIS A 105 0.80 -14.55 8.53
N SER A 106 0.25 -14.68 9.75
CA SER A 106 -1.18 -14.93 9.98
C SER A 106 -2.01 -14.17 8.95
N LYS A 107 -3.08 -14.83 8.47
CA LYS A 107 -4.13 -14.25 7.62
C LYS A 107 -4.11 -12.73 7.71
N ILE A 108 -3.66 -12.08 6.65
CA ILE A 108 -4.00 -10.68 6.43
C ILE A 108 -5.52 -10.75 6.27
N ASP A 109 -6.22 -10.39 7.34
CA ASP A 109 -7.66 -10.29 7.32
C ASP A 109 -8.03 -9.47 6.10
N GLN A 110 -9.02 -9.94 5.35
CA GLN A 110 -9.59 -9.15 4.27
C GLN A 110 -10.01 -7.83 4.90
N ASP A 111 -9.34 -6.75 4.53
CA ASP A 111 -9.57 -5.43 5.13
C ASP A 111 -11.05 -5.03 4.94
N THR A 112 -11.68 -5.47 3.84
CA THR A 112 -13.10 -5.28 3.51
C THR A 112 -13.50 -6.12 2.30
N ASP A 113 -14.74 -6.61 2.28
CA ASP A 113 -15.34 -7.30 1.13
C ASP A 113 -15.92 -6.31 0.10
N TYR A 114 -15.89 -5.01 0.38
CA TYR A 114 -16.44 -3.97 -0.48
C TYR A 114 -15.34 -3.26 -1.28
N PRO A 115 -15.17 -3.56 -2.58
CA PRO A 115 -14.09 -3.00 -3.41
C PRO A 115 -14.07 -1.47 -3.44
N LEU A 116 -15.25 -0.85 -3.43
CA LEU A 116 -15.36 0.60 -3.42
C LEU A 116 -14.90 1.21 -2.08
N ALA A 117 -15.17 0.54 -0.95
CA ALA A 117 -14.65 0.96 0.36
C ALA A 117 -13.12 0.91 0.35
N TYR A 118 -12.56 -0.18 -0.16
CA TYR A 118 -11.13 -0.35 -0.29
C TYR A 118 -10.49 0.70 -1.21
N GLU A 119 -11.13 1.04 -2.32
CA GLU A 119 -10.66 2.11 -3.22
C GLU A 119 -10.60 3.47 -2.50
N PHE A 120 -11.62 3.82 -1.71
CA PHE A 120 -11.60 5.06 -0.92
C PHE A 120 -10.52 5.05 0.14
N TYR A 121 -10.30 3.93 0.80
CA TYR A 121 -9.21 3.75 1.76
C TYR A 121 -7.83 3.98 1.12
N LEU A 122 -7.56 3.38 -0.04
CA LEU A 122 -6.31 3.56 -0.78
C LEU A 122 -6.09 5.02 -1.22
N LYS A 123 -7.16 5.68 -1.68
CA LYS A 123 -7.10 7.11 -2.02
C LYS A 123 -6.78 7.96 -0.80
N ALA A 124 -7.34 7.61 0.37
CA ALA A 124 -7.07 8.30 1.62
C ALA A 124 -5.61 8.14 2.04
N LEU A 125 -5.06 6.91 1.98
CA LEU A 125 -3.65 6.65 2.26
C LEU A 125 -2.73 7.49 1.37
N SER A 126 -2.94 7.45 0.05
CA SER A 126 -2.15 8.22 -0.92
C SER A 126 -2.24 9.73 -0.66
N THR A 127 -3.43 10.24 -0.34
CA THR A 127 -3.64 11.66 -0.04
C THR A 127 -2.93 12.07 1.25
N TYR A 128 -3.01 11.22 2.27
CA TYR A 128 -2.36 11.49 3.55
C TYR A 128 -0.82 11.40 3.46
N GLU A 129 -0.26 10.49 2.68
CA GLU A 129 1.18 10.42 2.47
C GLU A 129 1.74 11.67 1.78
N LYS A 130 1.01 12.23 0.83
CA LYS A 130 1.35 13.47 0.12
C LYS A 130 1.05 14.74 0.89
N ARG A 131 0.60 14.64 2.16
CA ARG A 131 0.15 15.79 2.95
C ARG A 131 1.18 16.92 2.98
N GLN A 132 0.92 17.94 2.17
CA GLN A 132 1.69 19.18 2.13
C GLN A 132 0.90 20.35 2.72
N SER A 133 -0.40 20.13 3.00
CA SER A 133 -1.31 21.13 3.53
C SER A 133 -2.37 20.50 4.43
N PRO A 134 -2.98 21.28 5.35
CA PRO A 134 -4.13 20.82 6.14
C PRO A 134 -5.29 20.30 5.29
N GLU A 135 -5.44 20.80 4.09
CA GLU A 135 -6.50 20.42 3.14
C GLU A 135 -6.37 18.95 2.68
N HIS A 136 -5.14 18.45 2.53
CA HIS A 136 -4.91 17.03 2.24
C HIS A 136 -5.35 16.14 3.40
N ILE A 137 -5.14 16.58 4.64
CA ILE A 137 -5.55 15.85 5.84
C ILE A 137 -7.07 15.74 5.89
N GLU A 138 -7.77 16.85 5.68
CA GLU A 138 -9.24 16.85 5.66
C GLU A 138 -9.81 16.04 4.50
N THR A 139 -9.15 16.04 3.35
CA THR A 139 -9.53 15.21 2.21
C THR A 139 -9.36 13.72 2.53
N ALA A 140 -8.26 13.34 3.17
CA ALA A 140 -8.04 11.97 3.60
C ALA A 140 -9.11 11.50 4.60
N LYS A 141 -9.46 12.31 5.61
CA LYS A 141 -10.54 12.02 6.56
C LYS A 141 -11.90 11.83 5.87
N LYS A 142 -12.22 12.68 4.88
CA LYS A 142 -13.46 12.54 4.09
C LYS A 142 -13.49 11.24 3.28
N LEU A 143 -12.38 10.86 2.70
CA LEU A 143 -12.25 9.60 1.95
C LEU A 143 -12.41 8.39 2.87
N LEU A 144 -11.79 8.39 4.05
CA LEU A 144 -11.98 7.35 5.07
C LEU A 144 -13.43 7.26 5.55
N SER A 145 -14.07 8.41 5.77
CA SER A 145 -15.49 8.43 6.14
C SER A 145 -16.40 7.84 5.06
N LYS A 146 -16.04 7.99 3.77
CA LYS A 146 -16.76 7.33 2.68
C LYS A 146 -16.53 5.82 2.67
N ALA A 147 -15.31 5.38 2.92
CA ALA A 147 -14.96 3.96 3.03
C ALA A 147 -15.77 3.29 4.16
N ILE A 148 -15.73 3.86 5.36
CA ILE A 148 -16.47 3.38 6.55
C ILE A 148 -17.98 3.40 6.32
N LYS A 149 -18.51 4.39 5.61
CA LYS A 149 -19.96 4.43 5.30
C LYS A 149 -20.40 3.29 4.37
N ILE A 150 -19.52 2.79 3.51
CA ILE A 150 -19.80 1.66 2.61
C ILE A 150 -19.66 0.35 3.38
N ASP A 151 -18.67 0.26 4.25
CA ASP A 151 -18.39 -0.89 5.09
C ASP A 151 -18.17 -0.42 6.52
N ASN A 152 -19.18 -0.62 7.36
CA ASN A 152 -19.12 -0.20 8.76
C ASN A 152 -18.17 -1.03 9.63
N ASP A 153 -17.79 -2.23 9.15
CA ASP A 153 -16.86 -3.14 9.84
C ASP A 153 -15.42 -3.00 9.32
N PHE A 154 -15.15 -1.97 8.52
CA PHE A 154 -13.81 -1.73 7.97
C PHE A 154 -12.88 -1.12 9.03
N LEU A 155 -12.47 -1.95 9.98
CA LEU A 155 -11.66 -1.57 11.16
C LEU A 155 -10.34 -0.86 10.78
N VAL A 156 -9.71 -1.24 9.67
CA VAL A 156 -8.45 -0.62 9.21
C VAL A 156 -8.69 0.84 8.79
N ALA A 157 -9.81 1.14 8.13
CA ALA A 157 -10.15 2.51 7.76
C ALA A 157 -10.52 3.34 8.99
N GLU A 158 -11.23 2.77 9.95
CA GLU A 158 -11.56 3.41 11.23
C GLU A 158 -10.31 3.73 12.05
N SER A 159 -9.45 2.73 12.23
CA SER A 159 -8.18 2.88 12.95
C SER A 159 -7.30 3.96 12.32
N PHE A 160 -7.20 3.99 11.00
CA PHE A 160 -6.41 5.00 10.30
C PHE A 160 -7.02 6.40 10.43
N LYS A 161 -8.34 6.53 10.40
CA LYS A 161 -9.04 7.79 10.64
C LYS A 161 -8.81 8.29 12.05
N GLY A 162 -8.92 7.41 13.07
CA GLY A 162 -8.62 7.71 14.46
C GLY A 162 -7.19 8.18 14.66
N TRP A 163 -6.24 7.49 14.02
CA TRP A 163 -4.83 7.87 14.06
C TRP A 163 -4.58 9.26 13.44
N ILE A 164 -5.23 9.61 12.33
CA ILE A 164 -5.13 10.95 11.73
C ILE A 164 -5.64 12.02 12.70
N HIS A 165 -6.72 11.78 13.44
CA HIS A 165 -7.22 12.72 14.46
C HIS A 165 -6.19 12.89 15.58
N LEU A 166 -5.64 11.81 16.12
CA LEU A 166 -4.59 11.87 17.15
C LEU A 166 -3.35 12.64 16.69
N ALA A 167 -2.87 12.32 15.49
CA ALA A 167 -1.66 12.95 14.93
C ALA A 167 -1.81 14.47 14.70
N ASN A 168 -3.05 14.95 14.57
CA ASN A 168 -3.35 16.38 14.39
C ASN A 168 -3.85 17.07 15.67
N GLY A 169 -3.74 16.42 16.83
CA GLY A 169 -4.14 16.99 18.13
C GLY A 169 -5.65 17.03 18.37
N ASP A 170 -6.44 16.37 17.56
CA ASP A 170 -7.89 16.31 17.66
C ASP A 170 -8.33 15.09 18.48
N TYR A 171 -8.00 15.10 19.76
CA TYR A 171 -8.22 13.98 20.68
C TYR A 171 -9.70 13.61 20.87
N GLN A 172 -10.63 14.58 20.79
CA GLN A 172 -12.05 14.32 21.01
C GLN A 172 -12.69 13.48 19.89
N ASN A 173 -12.23 13.64 18.65
CA ASN A 173 -12.74 12.87 17.51
C ASN A 173 -12.02 11.52 17.31
N ALA A 174 -10.85 11.31 17.94
CA ALA A 174 -10.13 10.06 17.88
C ALA A 174 -10.87 8.91 18.58
N PHE A 175 -11.58 9.21 19.67
CA PHE A 175 -12.28 8.21 20.52
C PHE A 175 -13.77 8.07 20.24
N ARG A 176 -14.34 8.86 19.31
CA ARG A 176 -15.77 8.78 18.96
C ARG A 176 -16.14 7.66 17.99
N SER A 177 -15.17 6.92 17.47
CA SER A 177 -15.42 5.79 16.57
C SER A 177 -15.75 4.48 17.30
N GLU A 178 -15.91 4.50 18.64
CA GLU A 178 -16.18 3.32 19.46
C GLU A 178 -17.62 3.30 20.06
N GLU A 179 -18.51 4.24 19.67
CA GLU A 179 -19.95 4.21 19.98
C GLU A 179 -20.79 4.01 18.70
#